data_a846d916f73702afe0548ea36767f231
#
_entry.id   a846d916f73702afe0548ea36767f231
#
_cell.length_a   1.000
_cell.length_b   1.000
_cell.length_c   1.000
_cell.angle_alpha   90.00
_cell.angle_beta   90.00
_cell.angle_gamma   90.00
#
_symmetry.space_group_name_H-M   'P 1'
#
loop_
_entity.id
_entity.type
_entity.pdbx_description
1 polymer ?
#
loop_
_entity_poly.entity_id
_entity_poly.type
_entity_poly.pdbx_seq_one_letter_code
_entity_poly.pdbx_strand_id
1 'polypeptide(L)'
;MMKLRELLNGLDILETNAELDSDIREVRYDSRLVESGDLFIAVTGAETDGHKYIPMAREKGAACVLCERAPEDGVPFVRVADSRRALAVVGGNRFDHPAREMTMIGITGTSGKTTSTYLIKSILEQKAGAKVGLIGTIQNMIGDRVLHTERTTPESFELQKLLREMADAGCTHVVMEVSSHALMLDRVYGIPFAVGIYTNLSRDHLDFHKTMEAYCDAKALLMRQCDVGIYNADDPWAERLMAHAACRRRFSYSVNGQADLMAKNVALEPGCVDFDAEADTEWCHVHVGIPALFTVYNTLDAMACCWNLGVPLAECADALAKNHGVKGRMEIIPTPGTGYTVLNDYAHKPDALEKVLQSAKAFAKGRVVALFGCGGDRDKTKRPVMGEIGARLADFVIVTSDNPRTEKPEAIIDDILVGLKGYDTPYAVIPDRVAAIHYAMDHAQPGDVIVLAGKGHEDYQEIDHKHYPMDERVIVAEHLKETQK
;
A
#
# COMPACT_ATOMS: atom_id res chain seq x y z
N MET A 1 2.37 -29.46 -18.03
CA MET A 1 1.12 -29.18 -18.78
C MET A 1 -0.04 -29.62 -17.90
N MET A 2 -1.15 -28.93 -17.93
CA MET A 2 -2.36 -29.17 -17.13
C MET A 2 -3.55 -29.34 -18.08
N LYS A 3 -4.54 -30.17 -17.76
CA LYS A 3 -5.72 -30.32 -18.61
C LYS A 3 -6.61 -29.08 -18.52
N LEU A 4 -7.23 -28.69 -19.66
CA LEU A 4 -8.14 -27.54 -19.68
C LEU A 4 -9.24 -27.68 -18.61
N ARG A 5 -9.84 -28.87 -18.45
CA ARG A 5 -10.86 -29.12 -17.41
C ARG A 5 -10.38 -28.85 -15.99
N GLU A 6 -9.09 -29.10 -15.68
CA GLU A 6 -8.51 -28.86 -14.36
C GLU A 6 -8.37 -27.34 -14.11
N LEU A 7 -7.93 -26.59 -15.13
CA LEU A 7 -7.85 -25.14 -15.08
C LEU A 7 -9.23 -24.48 -14.90
N LEU A 8 -10.27 -25.04 -15.48
CA LEU A 8 -11.64 -24.52 -15.45
C LEU A 8 -12.47 -25.01 -14.25
N ASN A 9 -11.91 -25.84 -13.37
CA ASN A 9 -12.63 -26.36 -12.23
C ASN A 9 -13.21 -25.25 -11.35
N GLY A 10 -14.50 -25.34 -11.02
CA GLY A 10 -15.22 -24.35 -10.23
C GLY A 10 -15.72 -23.12 -11.01
N LEU A 11 -15.52 -23.06 -12.33
CA LEU A 11 -16.15 -22.05 -13.18
C LEU A 11 -17.54 -22.49 -13.67
N ASP A 12 -18.47 -21.55 -13.72
CA ASP A 12 -19.75 -21.69 -14.40
C ASP A 12 -19.56 -21.43 -15.90
N ILE A 13 -19.49 -22.52 -16.66
CA ILE A 13 -19.28 -22.47 -18.12
C ILE A 13 -20.62 -22.32 -18.80
N LEU A 14 -20.84 -21.20 -19.48
CA LEU A 14 -22.06 -20.89 -20.18
C LEU A 14 -22.14 -21.59 -21.57
N GLU A 15 -20.98 -21.72 -22.24
CA GLU A 15 -20.87 -22.31 -23.57
C GLU A 15 -19.42 -22.70 -23.86
N THR A 16 -19.19 -23.78 -24.59
CA THR A 16 -17.86 -24.15 -25.08
C THR A 16 -17.92 -25.01 -26.32
N ASN A 17 -16.93 -24.84 -27.19
CA ASN A 17 -16.63 -25.77 -28.29
C ASN A 17 -15.22 -26.38 -28.14
N ALA A 18 -14.53 -26.06 -27.01
CA ALA A 18 -13.19 -26.55 -26.75
C ALA A 18 -13.20 -27.99 -26.22
N GLU A 19 -12.18 -28.75 -26.58
CA GLU A 19 -11.94 -30.08 -26.01
C GLU A 19 -11.35 -29.94 -24.59
N LEU A 20 -12.14 -30.30 -23.59
CA LEU A 20 -11.79 -30.11 -22.18
C LEU A 20 -10.60 -30.98 -21.72
N ASP A 21 -10.28 -32.05 -22.41
CA ASP A 21 -9.14 -32.93 -22.17
C ASP A 21 -7.84 -32.49 -22.84
N SER A 22 -7.86 -31.37 -23.58
CA SER A 22 -6.66 -30.82 -24.20
C SER A 22 -5.64 -30.40 -23.15
N ASP A 23 -4.36 -30.58 -23.49
CA ASP A 23 -3.24 -30.13 -22.65
C ASP A 23 -2.98 -28.63 -22.87
N ILE A 24 -2.96 -27.85 -21.81
CA ILE A 24 -2.64 -26.43 -21.84
C ILE A 24 -1.20 -26.24 -21.35
N ARG A 25 -0.41 -25.50 -22.14
CA ARG A 25 0.99 -25.20 -21.83
C ARG A 25 1.10 -24.16 -20.71
N GLU A 26 0.45 -22.99 -20.90
CA GLU A 26 0.45 -21.88 -19.95
C GLU A 26 -0.84 -21.08 -20.07
N VAL A 27 -1.11 -20.25 -19.04
CA VAL A 27 -2.23 -19.32 -19.05
C VAL A 27 -1.71 -17.90 -19.31
N ARG A 28 -2.32 -17.20 -20.25
CA ARG A 28 -1.98 -15.84 -20.64
C ARG A 28 -3.22 -14.95 -20.71
N TYR A 29 -3.11 -13.72 -20.23
CA TYR A 29 -4.11 -12.67 -20.43
C TYR A 29 -3.51 -11.44 -21.13
N ASP A 30 -2.21 -11.47 -21.47
CA ASP A 30 -1.54 -10.55 -22.39
C ASP A 30 -1.30 -11.27 -23.72
N SER A 31 -2.01 -10.86 -24.78
CA SER A 31 -1.93 -11.47 -26.11
C SER A 31 -0.54 -11.40 -26.74
N ARG A 32 0.30 -10.45 -26.30
CA ARG A 32 1.70 -10.31 -26.78
C ARG A 32 2.57 -11.47 -26.33
N LEU A 33 2.23 -12.10 -25.20
CA LEU A 33 2.98 -13.19 -24.56
C LEU A 33 2.42 -14.59 -24.92
N VAL A 34 1.34 -14.67 -25.69
CA VAL A 34 0.75 -15.95 -26.11
C VAL A 34 1.71 -16.71 -27.02
N GLU A 35 1.82 -18.01 -26.78
CA GLU A 35 2.53 -18.98 -27.58
C GLU A 35 1.63 -20.20 -27.89
N SER A 36 2.09 -21.07 -28.80
CA SER A 36 1.31 -22.26 -29.21
C SER A 36 1.03 -23.16 -27.99
N GLY A 37 -0.24 -23.56 -27.86
CA GLY A 37 -0.72 -24.42 -26.77
C GLY A 37 -1.15 -23.67 -25.49
N ASP A 38 -1.16 -22.33 -25.48
CA ASP A 38 -1.61 -21.54 -24.32
C ASP A 38 -3.13 -21.42 -24.26
N LEU A 39 -3.64 -21.23 -23.04
CA LEU A 39 -4.98 -20.70 -22.78
C LEU A 39 -4.89 -19.17 -22.72
N PHE A 40 -5.55 -18.48 -23.64
CA PHE A 40 -5.68 -17.01 -23.58
C PHE A 40 -6.97 -16.62 -22.87
N ILE A 41 -6.88 -15.77 -21.84
CA ILE A 41 -8.03 -15.23 -21.13
C ILE A 41 -8.25 -13.78 -21.60
N ALA A 42 -9.35 -13.55 -22.32
CA ALA A 42 -9.75 -12.24 -22.83
C ALA A 42 -10.44 -11.42 -21.73
N VAL A 43 -9.65 -10.77 -20.88
CA VAL A 43 -10.16 -10.01 -19.72
C VAL A 43 -10.77 -8.69 -20.16
N THR A 44 -11.98 -8.38 -19.69
CA THR A 44 -12.59 -7.06 -19.81
C THR A 44 -11.94 -6.11 -18.83
N GLY A 45 -11.06 -5.21 -19.33
CA GLY A 45 -10.33 -4.22 -18.54
C GLY A 45 -11.09 -2.88 -18.41
N ALA A 46 -10.61 -2.01 -17.50
CA ALA A 46 -11.14 -0.66 -17.34
C ALA A 46 -10.79 0.26 -18.52
N GLU A 47 -9.61 0.08 -19.11
CA GLU A 47 -9.09 0.90 -20.22
C GLU A 47 -9.16 0.15 -21.56
N THR A 48 -9.04 -1.17 -21.54
CA THR A 48 -8.93 -2.00 -22.73
C THR A 48 -9.74 -3.27 -22.56
N ASP A 49 -10.46 -3.66 -23.62
CA ASP A 49 -11.18 -4.91 -23.72
C ASP A 49 -10.31 -5.99 -24.38
N GLY A 50 -9.94 -7.02 -23.60
CA GLY A 50 -9.12 -8.14 -24.04
C GLY A 50 -9.68 -8.92 -25.23
N HIS A 51 -11.01 -8.89 -25.47
CA HIS A 51 -11.66 -9.56 -26.59
C HIS A 51 -11.14 -9.08 -27.96
N LYS A 52 -10.70 -7.82 -28.06
CA LYS A 52 -10.10 -7.26 -29.28
C LYS A 52 -8.83 -7.99 -29.72
N TYR A 53 -8.19 -8.68 -28.80
CA TYR A 53 -6.92 -9.36 -29.03
C TYR A 53 -7.05 -10.88 -29.25
N ILE A 54 -8.27 -11.41 -29.30
CA ILE A 54 -8.52 -12.83 -29.60
C ILE A 54 -7.93 -13.24 -30.96
N PRO A 55 -8.08 -12.45 -32.07
CA PRO A 55 -7.45 -12.79 -33.33
C PRO A 55 -5.93 -12.93 -33.24
N MET A 56 -5.25 -12.03 -32.52
CA MET A 56 -3.81 -12.09 -32.28
C MET A 56 -3.41 -13.36 -31.51
N ALA A 57 -4.15 -13.67 -30.43
CA ALA A 57 -3.89 -14.87 -29.64
C ALA A 57 -4.03 -16.15 -30.47
N ARG A 58 -5.04 -16.21 -31.34
CA ARG A 58 -5.24 -17.29 -32.29
C ARG A 58 -4.08 -17.42 -33.30
N GLU A 59 -3.67 -16.32 -33.92
CA GLU A 59 -2.54 -16.29 -34.84
C GLU A 59 -1.25 -16.83 -34.21
N LYS A 60 -1.07 -16.58 -32.91
CA LYS A 60 0.05 -17.10 -32.12
C LYS A 60 -0.12 -18.55 -31.65
N GLY A 61 -1.25 -19.18 -31.98
CA GLY A 61 -1.49 -20.58 -31.70
C GLY A 61 -2.07 -20.88 -30.32
N ALA A 62 -2.84 -19.97 -29.74
CA ALA A 62 -3.60 -20.27 -28.52
C ALA A 62 -4.46 -21.53 -28.73
N ALA A 63 -4.36 -22.51 -27.83
CA ALA A 63 -5.12 -23.75 -27.89
C ALA A 63 -6.61 -23.53 -27.58
N CYS A 64 -6.90 -22.56 -26.73
CA CYS A 64 -8.24 -22.19 -26.31
C CYS A 64 -8.29 -20.72 -25.87
N VAL A 65 -9.47 -20.10 -25.97
CA VAL A 65 -9.74 -18.76 -25.50
C VAL A 65 -10.84 -18.81 -24.44
N LEU A 66 -10.62 -18.21 -23.25
CA LEU A 66 -11.66 -17.96 -22.26
C LEU A 66 -12.15 -16.52 -22.44
N CYS A 67 -13.47 -16.33 -22.59
CA CYS A 67 -14.07 -15.05 -22.98
C CYS A 67 -15.49 -14.88 -22.43
N GLU A 68 -16.00 -13.63 -22.45
CA GLU A 68 -17.41 -13.32 -22.10
C GLU A 68 -18.32 -13.34 -23.32
N ARG A 69 -17.77 -13.16 -24.52
CA ARG A 69 -18.46 -13.18 -25.80
C ARG A 69 -17.81 -14.20 -26.73
N ALA A 70 -18.61 -15.12 -27.28
CA ALA A 70 -18.11 -16.14 -28.15
C ALA A 70 -17.47 -15.50 -29.41
N PRO A 71 -16.25 -15.94 -29.81
CA PRO A 71 -15.60 -15.46 -31.02
C PRO A 71 -16.31 -16.03 -32.28
N GLU A 72 -16.39 -15.22 -33.33
CA GLU A 72 -17.06 -15.59 -34.60
C GLU A 72 -16.17 -16.48 -35.53
N ASP A 73 -14.88 -16.54 -35.28
CA ASP A 73 -13.86 -17.09 -36.18
C ASP A 73 -13.50 -18.56 -35.93
N GLY A 74 -14.31 -19.26 -35.13
CA GLY A 74 -14.20 -20.71 -34.93
C GLY A 74 -13.00 -21.17 -34.08
N VAL A 75 -12.31 -20.27 -33.38
CA VAL A 75 -11.29 -20.65 -32.40
C VAL A 75 -11.93 -21.47 -31.26
N PRO A 76 -11.27 -22.49 -30.70
CA PRO A 76 -11.78 -23.17 -29.51
C PRO A 76 -11.93 -22.17 -28.36
N PHE A 77 -13.12 -22.14 -27.72
CA PHE A 77 -13.40 -21.19 -26.68
C PHE A 77 -14.19 -21.78 -25.50
N VAL A 78 -14.08 -21.12 -24.38
CA VAL A 78 -14.92 -21.29 -23.18
C VAL A 78 -15.52 -19.94 -22.83
N ARG A 79 -16.86 -19.85 -22.82
CA ARG A 79 -17.59 -18.64 -22.46
C ARG A 79 -18.04 -18.68 -21.00
N VAL A 80 -17.71 -17.60 -20.29
CA VAL A 80 -18.09 -17.36 -18.88
C VAL A 80 -18.82 -16.02 -18.75
N ALA A 81 -19.48 -15.79 -17.60
CA ALA A 81 -20.15 -14.53 -17.33
C ALA A 81 -19.20 -13.39 -16.98
N ASP A 82 -18.02 -13.72 -16.38
CA ASP A 82 -17.06 -12.73 -15.85
C ASP A 82 -15.64 -13.28 -16.04
N SER A 83 -14.91 -12.67 -16.94
CA SER A 83 -13.53 -13.08 -17.29
C SER A 83 -12.51 -12.73 -16.21
N ARG A 84 -12.77 -11.72 -15.35
CA ARG A 84 -11.88 -11.36 -14.24
C ARG A 84 -11.94 -12.38 -13.12
N ARG A 85 -13.15 -12.77 -12.72
CA ARG A 85 -13.34 -13.86 -11.75
C ARG A 85 -12.79 -15.18 -12.29
N ALA A 86 -13.01 -15.43 -13.57
CA ALA A 86 -12.45 -16.61 -14.23
C ALA A 86 -10.92 -16.62 -14.18
N LEU A 87 -10.25 -15.48 -14.41
CA LEU A 87 -8.78 -15.37 -14.27
C LEU A 87 -8.32 -15.71 -12.85
N ALA A 88 -9.03 -15.24 -11.82
CA ALA A 88 -8.72 -15.55 -10.43
C ALA A 88 -8.87 -17.04 -10.12
N VAL A 89 -9.97 -17.66 -10.57
CA VAL A 89 -10.22 -19.11 -10.36
C VAL A 89 -9.20 -19.95 -11.12
N VAL A 90 -8.93 -19.64 -12.40
CA VAL A 90 -7.93 -20.34 -13.22
C VAL A 90 -6.53 -20.19 -12.60
N GLY A 91 -6.18 -19.00 -12.09
CA GLY A 91 -4.94 -18.79 -11.36
C GLY A 91 -4.86 -19.66 -10.10
N GLY A 92 -5.92 -19.73 -9.30
CA GLY A 92 -6.02 -20.62 -8.15
C GLY A 92 -5.79 -22.09 -8.54
N ASN A 93 -6.49 -22.57 -9.55
CA ASN A 93 -6.35 -23.93 -10.05
C ASN A 93 -4.94 -24.21 -10.61
N ARG A 94 -4.37 -23.25 -11.34
CA ARG A 94 -3.03 -23.39 -11.95
C ARG A 94 -1.93 -23.54 -10.91
N PHE A 95 -2.07 -22.92 -9.74
CA PHE A 95 -1.09 -22.89 -8.68
C PHE A 95 -1.52 -23.66 -7.42
N ASP A 96 -2.52 -24.53 -7.53
CA ASP A 96 -2.99 -25.44 -6.47
C ASP A 96 -3.44 -24.70 -5.20
N HIS A 97 -4.18 -23.59 -5.37
CA HIS A 97 -4.81 -22.80 -4.31
C HIS A 97 -3.90 -22.46 -3.10
N PRO A 98 -2.73 -21.86 -3.30
CA PRO A 98 -1.70 -21.70 -2.25
C PRO A 98 -2.19 -20.87 -1.06
N ALA A 99 -3.17 -19.99 -1.25
CA ALA A 99 -3.75 -19.20 -0.18
C ALA A 99 -4.42 -20.05 0.91
N ARG A 100 -4.76 -21.30 0.63
CA ARG A 100 -5.36 -22.24 1.61
C ARG A 100 -4.32 -22.90 2.51
N GLU A 101 -3.05 -22.83 2.16
CA GLU A 101 -1.94 -23.40 2.90
C GLU A 101 -1.36 -22.44 3.95
N MET A 102 -1.77 -21.16 3.89
CA MET A 102 -1.23 -20.07 4.71
C MET A 102 -2.36 -19.28 5.38
N THR A 103 -2.06 -18.66 6.51
CA THR A 103 -2.98 -17.68 7.14
C THR A 103 -2.92 -16.37 6.36
N MET A 104 -3.99 -16.03 5.64
CA MET A 104 -4.09 -14.82 4.83
C MET A 104 -4.64 -13.66 5.64
N ILE A 105 -3.93 -12.53 5.64
CA ILE A 105 -4.30 -11.27 6.32
C ILE A 105 -4.38 -10.17 5.27
N GLY A 106 -5.56 -9.57 5.11
CA GLY A 106 -5.79 -8.50 4.15
C GLY A 106 -6.03 -7.16 4.85
N ILE A 107 -5.38 -6.08 4.37
CA ILE A 107 -5.54 -4.74 4.94
C ILE A 107 -6.04 -3.79 3.87
N THR A 108 -7.18 -3.14 4.14
CA THR A 108 -7.73 -2.09 3.26
C THR A 108 -7.93 -0.79 4.04
N GLY A 109 -8.00 0.31 3.31
CA GLY A 109 -8.16 1.67 3.85
C GLY A 109 -7.56 2.69 2.89
N THR A 110 -7.71 3.97 3.17
CA THR A 110 -7.05 5.01 2.38
C THR A 110 -5.58 5.10 2.75
N SER A 111 -5.28 5.21 4.04
CA SER A 111 -3.92 5.35 4.60
C SER A 111 -3.64 4.25 5.64
N GLY A 112 -2.38 4.07 6.04
CA GLY A 112 -1.97 3.15 7.10
C GLY A 112 -1.63 1.74 6.65
N LYS A 113 -2.18 1.24 5.55
CA LYS A 113 -2.00 -0.15 5.07
C LYS A 113 -0.55 -0.64 5.10
N THR A 114 0.35 0.10 4.51
CA THR A 114 1.78 -0.26 4.43
C THR A 114 2.39 -0.39 5.83
N THR A 115 2.18 0.61 6.70
CA THR A 115 2.71 0.56 8.06
C THR A 115 2.16 -0.64 8.82
N SER A 116 0.85 -0.85 8.79
CA SER A 116 0.21 -2.00 9.44
C SER A 116 0.75 -3.36 8.93
N THR A 117 0.98 -3.52 7.59
CA THR A 117 1.55 -4.78 7.08
C THR A 117 2.93 -5.08 7.65
N TYR A 118 3.79 -4.08 7.79
CA TYR A 118 5.12 -4.26 8.37
C TYR A 118 5.08 -4.52 9.89
N LEU A 119 4.18 -3.83 10.63
CA LEU A 119 4.01 -4.04 12.06
C LEU A 119 3.50 -5.47 12.34
N ILE A 120 2.49 -5.94 11.60
CA ILE A 120 1.96 -7.31 11.73
C ILE A 120 3.06 -8.33 11.39
N LYS A 121 3.79 -8.15 10.29
CA LYS A 121 4.91 -9.02 9.92
C LYS A 121 5.91 -9.12 11.06
N SER A 122 6.32 -7.98 11.62
CA SER A 122 7.28 -7.90 12.72
C SER A 122 6.82 -8.68 13.97
N ILE A 123 5.55 -8.53 14.36
CA ILE A 123 4.99 -9.25 15.52
C ILE A 123 4.98 -10.75 15.24
N LEU A 124 4.44 -11.19 14.11
CA LEU A 124 4.29 -12.61 13.79
C LEU A 124 5.65 -13.34 13.68
N GLU A 125 6.66 -12.69 13.08
CA GLU A 125 7.99 -13.29 12.96
C GLU A 125 8.71 -13.38 14.30
N GLN A 126 8.61 -12.36 15.16
CA GLN A 126 9.30 -12.33 16.43
C GLN A 126 8.62 -13.20 17.51
N LYS A 127 7.29 -13.29 17.50
CA LYS A 127 6.53 -13.90 18.61
C LYS A 127 5.83 -15.20 18.25
N ALA A 128 5.34 -15.34 17.04
CA ALA A 128 4.75 -16.59 16.58
C ALA A 128 5.75 -17.53 15.89
N GLY A 129 7.02 -17.12 15.71
CA GLY A 129 8.02 -17.89 14.95
C GLY A 129 7.61 -18.12 13.49
N ALA A 130 6.73 -17.29 12.96
CA ALA A 130 6.20 -17.43 11.61
C ALA A 130 7.22 -16.99 10.56
N LYS A 131 7.22 -17.62 9.40
CA LYS A 131 7.80 -17.04 8.20
C LYS A 131 6.70 -16.32 7.44
N VAL A 132 6.83 -15.00 7.27
CA VAL A 132 5.76 -14.15 6.76
C VAL A 132 6.05 -13.70 5.34
N GLY A 133 5.08 -13.92 4.44
CA GLY A 133 5.02 -13.24 3.14
C GLY A 133 4.40 -11.86 3.30
N LEU A 134 4.95 -10.84 2.64
CA LEU A 134 4.39 -9.49 2.59
C LEU A 134 4.13 -9.09 1.15
N ILE A 135 2.94 -8.54 0.85
CA ILE A 135 2.56 -8.02 -0.46
C ILE A 135 2.09 -6.58 -0.27
N GLY A 136 2.79 -5.62 -0.89
CA GLY A 136 2.46 -4.21 -0.66
C GLY A 136 3.06 -3.23 -1.63
N THR A 137 2.82 -1.96 -1.36
CA THR A 137 3.16 -0.83 -2.23
C THR A 137 4.66 -0.64 -2.40
N ILE A 138 5.45 -0.85 -1.34
CA ILE A 138 6.90 -0.60 -1.36
C ILE A 138 7.62 -1.76 -2.06
N GLN A 139 7.29 -2.98 -1.66
CA GLN A 139 7.92 -4.21 -2.12
C GLN A 139 7.08 -5.42 -1.73
N ASN A 140 7.31 -6.55 -2.39
CA ASN A 140 6.88 -7.84 -1.91
C ASN A 140 8.03 -8.52 -1.16
N MET A 141 7.73 -9.36 -0.17
CA MET A 141 8.76 -10.07 0.60
C MET A 141 8.37 -11.54 0.84
N ILE A 142 9.36 -12.42 0.82
CA ILE A 142 9.23 -13.82 1.25
C ILE A 142 10.19 -14.01 2.42
N GLY A 143 9.70 -13.88 3.66
CA GLY A 143 10.56 -13.67 4.82
C GLY A 143 11.39 -12.40 4.61
N ASP A 144 12.73 -12.53 4.59
CA ASP A 144 13.65 -11.39 4.37
C ASP A 144 14.00 -11.15 2.90
N ARG A 145 13.63 -12.07 1.99
CA ARG A 145 13.88 -11.91 0.55
C ARG A 145 12.95 -10.89 -0.06
N VAL A 146 13.50 -9.76 -0.50
CA VAL A 146 12.79 -8.68 -1.18
C VAL A 146 12.56 -9.03 -2.64
N LEU A 147 11.36 -8.75 -3.14
CA LEU A 147 10.95 -8.87 -4.54
C LEU A 147 10.41 -7.53 -5.02
N HIS A 148 10.69 -7.20 -6.29
CA HIS A 148 10.13 -6.01 -6.93
C HIS A 148 8.61 -6.08 -7.02
N THR A 149 7.94 -4.94 -6.87
CA THR A 149 6.50 -4.80 -7.06
C THR A 149 6.19 -3.67 -8.05
N GLU A 150 5.22 -3.89 -8.91
CA GLU A 150 4.71 -2.86 -9.81
C GLU A 150 3.39 -2.26 -9.31
N ARG A 151 2.71 -2.94 -8.39
CA ARG A 151 1.38 -2.58 -7.89
C ARG A 151 1.23 -2.95 -6.43
N THR A 152 0.51 -2.14 -5.69
CA THR A 152 0.14 -2.41 -4.29
C THR A 152 -0.48 -3.81 -4.10
N THR A 153 -1.34 -4.21 -5.03
CA THR A 153 -1.99 -5.54 -5.08
C THR A 153 -1.83 -6.07 -6.50
N PRO A 154 -1.10 -7.16 -6.73
CA PRO A 154 -0.92 -7.76 -8.05
C PRO A 154 -2.24 -8.12 -8.74
N GLU A 155 -2.21 -8.39 -10.04
CA GLU A 155 -3.35 -8.99 -10.75
C GLU A 155 -3.56 -10.43 -10.25
N SER A 156 -4.77 -10.96 -10.38
CA SER A 156 -5.14 -12.21 -9.72
C SER A 156 -4.24 -13.40 -10.07
N PHE A 157 -3.83 -13.52 -11.33
CA PHE A 157 -2.95 -14.61 -11.77
C PHE A 157 -1.54 -14.51 -11.19
N GLU A 158 -0.93 -13.30 -11.22
CA GLU A 158 0.37 -13.02 -10.61
C GLU A 158 0.32 -13.17 -9.10
N LEU A 159 -0.80 -12.80 -8.48
CA LEU A 159 -1.00 -12.97 -7.04
C LEU A 159 -0.97 -14.45 -6.66
N GLN A 160 -1.70 -15.32 -7.37
CA GLN A 160 -1.68 -16.75 -7.12
C GLN A 160 -0.29 -17.38 -7.32
N LYS A 161 0.43 -16.92 -8.37
CA LYS A 161 1.83 -17.33 -8.60
C LYS A 161 2.73 -16.93 -7.44
N LEU A 162 2.65 -15.68 -6.97
CA LEU A 162 3.44 -15.17 -5.85
C LEU A 162 3.11 -15.92 -4.55
N LEU A 163 1.83 -16.19 -4.30
CA LEU A 163 1.40 -16.99 -3.15
C LEU A 163 1.96 -18.42 -3.20
N ARG A 164 2.06 -19.04 -4.40
CA ARG A 164 2.70 -20.35 -4.55
C ARG A 164 4.19 -20.27 -4.20
N GLU A 165 4.91 -19.25 -4.67
CA GLU A 165 6.32 -19.03 -4.30
C GLU A 165 6.49 -18.84 -2.77
N MET A 166 5.54 -18.15 -2.11
CA MET A 166 5.54 -17.96 -0.66
C MET A 166 5.31 -19.28 0.09
N ALA A 167 4.32 -20.08 -0.33
CA ALA A 167 4.02 -21.36 0.28
C ALA A 167 5.19 -22.35 0.10
N ASP A 168 5.75 -22.46 -1.11
CA ASP A 168 6.91 -23.33 -1.41
C ASP A 168 8.16 -22.89 -0.61
N ALA A 169 8.28 -21.61 -0.30
CA ALA A 169 9.34 -21.10 0.55
C ALA A 169 9.08 -21.34 2.06
N GLY A 170 7.94 -21.94 2.44
CA GLY A 170 7.56 -22.25 3.81
C GLY A 170 6.97 -21.06 4.58
N CYS A 171 6.40 -20.05 3.90
CA CYS A 171 5.61 -19.05 4.59
C CYS A 171 4.37 -19.67 5.22
N THR A 172 4.10 -19.35 6.48
CA THR A 172 2.92 -19.79 7.22
C THR A 172 1.82 -18.72 7.24
N HIS A 173 2.22 -17.45 7.04
CA HIS A 173 1.33 -16.30 7.04
C HIS A 173 1.66 -15.41 5.85
N VAL A 174 0.64 -14.74 5.32
CA VAL A 174 0.80 -13.68 4.31
C VAL A 174 0.01 -12.46 4.75
N VAL A 175 0.69 -11.32 4.84
CA VAL A 175 0.09 -10.02 5.13
C VAL A 175 0.11 -9.20 3.85
N MET A 176 -1.05 -8.71 3.39
CA MET A 176 -1.12 -8.00 2.13
C MET A 176 -1.97 -6.73 2.16
N GLU A 177 -1.50 -5.71 1.48
CA GLU A 177 -2.29 -4.53 1.17
C GLU A 177 -3.33 -4.89 0.10
N VAL A 178 -4.62 -4.65 0.40
CA VAL A 178 -5.74 -4.87 -0.51
C VAL A 178 -6.34 -3.52 -0.90
N SER A 179 -5.98 -3.04 -2.09
CA SER A 179 -6.50 -1.77 -2.60
C SER A 179 -7.96 -1.88 -3.01
N SER A 180 -8.71 -0.77 -2.97
CA SER A 180 -10.10 -0.74 -3.43
C SER A 180 -10.25 -1.10 -4.91
N HIS A 181 -9.27 -0.72 -5.74
CA HIS A 181 -9.22 -1.15 -7.14
C HIS A 181 -9.08 -2.66 -7.26
N ALA A 182 -8.22 -3.29 -6.43
CA ALA A 182 -8.06 -4.74 -6.45
C ALA A 182 -9.35 -5.48 -6.07
N LEU A 183 -10.10 -4.93 -5.11
CA LEU A 183 -11.40 -5.46 -4.70
C LEU A 183 -12.44 -5.34 -5.83
N MET A 184 -12.54 -4.17 -6.45
CA MET A 184 -13.48 -3.92 -7.56
C MET A 184 -13.12 -4.67 -8.84
N LEU A 185 -11.83 -4.99 -9.03
CA LEU A 185 -11.34 -5.73 -10.20
C LEU A 185 -11.12 -7.23 -9.92
N ASP A 186 -11.73 -7.75 -8.86
CA ASP A 186 -11.69 -9.17 -8.46
C ASP A 186 -10.27 -9.78 -8.36
N ARG A 187 -9.23 -8.96 -8.09
CA ARG A 187 -7.84 -9.45 -8.02
C ARG A 187 -7.61 -10.39 -6.85
N VAL A 188 -8.38 -10.26 -5.78
CA VAL A 188 -8.33 -11.10 -4.59
C VAL A 188 -9.53 -12.05 -4.48
N TYR A 189 -10.29 -12.23 -5.56
CA TYR A 189 -11.46 -13.11 -5.58
C TYR A 189 -11.08 -14.54 -5.20
N GLY A 190 -11.83 -15.13 -4.27
CA GLY A 190 -11.63 -16.52 -3.84
C GLY A 190 -10.48 -16.74 -2.86
N ILE A 191 -9.77 -15.70 -2.41
CA ILE A 191 -8.76 -15.81 -1.35
C ILE A 191 -9.47 -15.85 0.02
N PRO A 192 -9.27 -16.91 0.83
CA PRO A 192 -9.88 -17.01 2.15
C PRO A 192 -9.04 -16.21 3.17
N PHE A 193 -9.44 -14.99 3.47
CA PHE A 193 -8.75 -14.21 4.51
C PHE A 193 -9.18 -14.68 5.91
N ALA A 194 -8.20 -15.06 6.75
CA ALA A 194 -8.45 -15.28 8.16
C ALA A 194 -8.80 -13.95 8.86
N VAL A 195 -8.11 -12.88 8.50
CA VAL A 195 -8.32 -11.53 9.05
C VAL A 195 -8.41 -10.51 7.92
N GLY A 196 -9.44 -9.67 7.96
CA GLY A 196 -9.57 -8.47 7.15
C GLY A 196 -9.52 -7.23 8.05
N ILE A 197 -8.70 -6.24 7.69
CA ILE A 197 -8.51 -5.02 8.48
C ILE A 197 -8.97 -3.82 7.67
N TYR A 198 -9.76 -2.95 8.29
CA TYR A 198 -10.13 -1.64 7.79
C TYR A 198 -9.50 -0.53 8.64
N THR A 199 -8.63 0.27 8.02
CA THR A 199 -7.91 1.33 8.74
C THR A 199 -8.68 2.66 8.78
N ASN A 200 -9.05 3.20 7.63
CA ASN A 200 -9.76 4.49 7.50
C ASN A 200 -10.27 4.75 6.08
N LEU A 201 -11.13 5.75 5.93
CA LEU A 201 -11.56 6.27 4.64
C LEU A 201 -11.48 7.80 4.60
N SER A 202 -10.69 8.33 3.70
CA SER A 202 -10.64 9.75 3.35
C SER A 202 -10.75 9.92 1.83
N ARG A 203 -10.97 11.15 1.36
CA ARG A 203 -11.16 11.45 -0.06
C ARG A 203 -9.94 11.05 -0.89
N ASP A 204 -10.09 10.01 -1.69
CA ASP A 204 -9.09 9.55 -2.68
C ASP A 204 -9.80 8.72 -3.75
N HIS A 205 -9.17 8.55 -4.92
CA HIS A 205 -9.65 7.68 -6.00
C HIS A 205 -11.11 7.90 -6.46
N LEU A 206 -11.63 9.15 -6.35
CA LEU A 206 -12.99 9.47 -6.80
C LEU A 206 -13.11 9.57 -8.33
N ASP A 207 -12.00 9.66 -9.03
CA ASP A 207 -11.91 9.45 -10.49
C ASP A 207 -12.42 8.06 -10.89
N PHE A 208 -12.13 7.05 -10.08
CA PHE A 208 -12.56 5.66 -10.26
C PHE A 208 -13.89 5.37 -9.57
N HIS A 209 -14.01 5.62 -8.25
CA HIS A 209 -15.18 5.24 -7.46
C HIS A 209 -16.37 6.18 -7.57
N LYS A 210 -16.19 7.41 -8.07
CA LYS A 210 -17.18 8.47 -8.26
C LYS A 210 -17.70 9.10 -6.96
N THR A 211 -18.05 8.32 -5.94
CA THR A 211 -18.56 8.81 -4.65
C THR A 211 -17.82 8.17 -3.47
N MET A 212 -17.87 8.79 -2.30
CA MET A 212 -17.29 8.24 -1.08
C MET A 212 -18.03 6.97 -0.61
N GLU A 213 -19.34 6.90 -0.84
CA GLU A 213 -20.15 5.72 -0.55
C GLU A 213 -19.69 4.51 -1.38
N ALA A 214 -19.54 4.69 -2.70
CA ALA A 214 -19.04 3.62 -3.58
C ALA A 214 -17.61 3.21 -3.21
N TYR A 215 -16.78 4.15 -2.76
CA TYR A 215 -15.44 3.88 -2.29
C TYR A 215 -15.43 3.07 -0.99
N CYS A 216 -16.34 3.40 -0.05
CA CYS A 216 -16.58 2.62 1.17
C CYS A 216 -17.05 1.20 0.84
N ASP A 217 -18.08 1.08 -0.01
CA ASP A 217 -18.67 -0.21 -0.40
C ASP A 217 -17.65 -1.11 -1.11
N ALA A 218 -16.74 -0.54 -1.92
CA ALA A 218 -15.63 -1.26 -2.51
C ALA A 218 -14.70 -1.87 -1.45
N LYS A 219 -14.36 -1.13 -0.39
CA LYS A 219 -13.52 -1.66 0.71
C LYS A 219 -14.25 -2.70 1.54
N ALA A 220 -15.57 -2.59 1.70
CA ALA A 220 -16.38 -3.57 2.41
C ALA A 220 -16.34 -4.97 1.75
N LEU A 221 -15.95 -5.09 0.48
CA LEU A 221 -15.75 -6.37 -0.19
C LEU A 221 -14.71 -7.26 0.50
N LEU A 222 -13.66 -6.68 1.12
CA LEU A 222 -12.72 -7.45 1.92
C LEU A 222 -13.40 -8.10 3.13
N MET A 223 -14.29 -7.35 3.80
CA MET A 223 -15.03 -7.82 4.97
C MET A 223 -16.05 -8.91 4.66
N ARG A 224 -16.33 -9.16 3.38
CA ARG A 224 -17.14 -10.30 2.91
C ARG A 224 -16.35 -11.58 2.69
N GLN A 225 -15.01 -11.47 2.64
CA GLN A 225 -14.10 -12.58 2.34
C GLN A 225 -13.22 -12.96 3.54
N CYS A 226 -13.47 -12.41 4.74
CA CYS A 226 -12.67 -12.72 5.92
C CYS A 226 -13.49 -13.37 7.03
N ASP A 227 -12.81 -14.16 7.87
CA ASP A 227 -13.41 -14.75 9.07
C ASP A 227 -13.55 -13.68 10.18
N VAL A 228 -12.47 -12.93 10.45
CA VAL A 228 -12.44 -11.84 11.44
C VAL A 228 -12.30 -10.50 10.71
N GLY A 229 -13.26 -9.61 10.89
CA GLY A 229 -13.20 -8.24 10.40
C GLY A 229 -12.78 -7.27 11.51
N ILE A 230 -11.59 -6.69 11.39
CA ILE A 230 -11.06 -5.68 12.32
C ILE A 230 -11.29 -4.29 11.74
N TYR A 231 -11.79 -3.36 12.54
CA TYR A 231 -12.11 -2.02 12.03
C TYR A 231 -11.84 -0.91 13.03
N ASN A 232 -11.45 0.25 12.51
CA ASN A 232 -11.26 1.48 13.25
C ASN A 232 -12.64 2.07 13.62
N ALA A 233 -13.03 2.03 14.89
CA ALA A 233 -14.30 2.56 15.37
C ALA A 233 -14.36 4.09 15.38
N ASP A 234 -13.22 4.78 15.33
CA ASP A 234 -13.16 6.24 15.27
C ASP A 234 -13.38 6.79 13.84
N ASP A 235 -13.33 5.91 12.82
CA ASP A 235 -13.54 6.35 11.44
C ASP A 235 -15.05 6.52 11.14
N PRO A 236 -15.47 7.69 10.61
CA PRO A 236 -16.89 7.96 10.35
C PRO A 236 -17.59 6.98 9.39
N TRP A 237 -16.81 6.26 8.58
CA TRP A 237 -17.31 5.29 7.60
C TRP A 237 -17.39 3.86 8.14
N ALA A 238 -16.86 3.62 9.35
CA ALA A 238 -16.79 2.28 9.93
C ALA A 238 -18.17 1.60 10.03
N GLU A 239 -19.19 2.33 10.49
CA GLU A 239 -20.56 1.80 10.62
C GLU A 239 -21.10 1.35 9.26
N ARG A 240 -21.00 2.21 8.23
CA ARG A 240 -21.42 1.86 6.86
C ARG A 240 -20.66 0.66 6.32
N LEU A 241 -19.35 0.65 6.46
CA LEU A 241 -18.51 -0.45 5.98
C LEU A 241 -18.89 -1.77 6.63
N MET A 242 -19.08 -1.76 7.95
CA MET A 242 -19.43 -2.96 8.72
C MET A 242 -20.89 -3.40 8.53
N ALA A 243 -21.78 -2.50 8.12
CA ALA A 243 -23.16 -2.88 7.72
C ALA A 243 -23.16 -3.80 6.49
N HIS A 244 -22.16 -3.66 5.61
CA HIS A 244 -21.99 -4.50 4.41
C HIS A 244 -21.05 -5.69 4.61
N ALA A 245 -20.48 -5.88 5.80
CA ALA A 245 -19.58 -6.96 6.13
C ALA A 245 -20.31 -8.28 6.38
N ALA A 246 -19.73 -9.40 5.91
CA ALA A 246 -20.24 -10.75 6.14
C ALA A 246 -19.24 -11.61 6.95
N CYS A 247 -18.27 -11.00 7.62
CA CYS A 247 -17.32 -11.69 8.47
C CYS A 247 -18.01 -12.38 9.65
N ARG A 248 -17.46 -13.54 10.07
CA ARG A 248 -18.02 -14.33 11.20
C ARG A 248 -17.87 -13.63 12.54
N ARG A 249 -16.78 -12.86 12.71
CA ARG A 249 -16.47 -12.14 13.94
C ARG A 249 -16.05 -10.70 13.58
N ARG A 250 -16.51 -9.74 14.39
CA ARG A 250 -16.15 -8.33 14.29
C ARG A 250 -15.32 -7.97 15.50
N PHE A 251 -14.29 -7.15 15.27
CA PHE A 251 -13.41 -6.68 16.32
C PHE A 251 -13.06 -5.20 16.05
N SER A 252 -13.29 -4.35 17.01
CA SER A 252 -13.10 -2.91 16.88
C SER A 252 -11.85 -2.43 17.62
N TYR A 253 -11.22 -1.37 17.11
CA TYR A 253 -10.20 -0.65 17.86
C TYR A 253 -10.45 0.86 17.81
N SER A 254 -9.99 1.59 18.84
CA SER A 254 -10.23 3.03 18.99
C SER A 254 -9.13 3.71 19.81
N VAL A 255 -8.90 4.98 19.49
CA VAL A 255 -8.07 5.90 20.31
C VAL A 255 -8.96 6.87 21.11
N ASN A 256 -10.14 7.21 20.58
CA ASN A 256 -11.00 8.26 21.14
C ASN A 256 -12.25 7.74 21.87
N GLY A 257 -12.61 6.47 21.68
CA GLY A 257 -13.88 5.93 22.15
C GLY A 257 -13.79 4.56 22.79
N GLN A 258 -14.94 3.91 22.94
CA GLN A 258 -15.05 2.54 23.41
C GLN A 258 -14.92 1.58 22.23
N ALA A 259 -14.10 0.55 22.39
CA ALA A 259 -13.86 -0.49 21.41
C ALA A 259 -13.35 -1.76 22.10
N ASP A 260 -13.22 -2.86 21.35
CA ASP A 260 -12.68 -4.11 21.87
C ASP A 260 -11.19 -3.99 22.25
N LEU A 261 -10.43 -3.11 21.55
CA LEU A 261 -9.07 -2.71 21.90
C LEU A 261 -8.94 -1.19 21.86
N MET A 262 -8.47 -0.57 22.95
CA MET A 262 -8.39 0.88 23.09
C MET A 262 -6.96 1.33 23.39
N ALA A 263 -6.58 2.52 22.88
CA ALA A 263 -5.40 3.22 23.39
C ALA A 263 -5.81 4.22 24.47
N LYS A 264 -5.04 4.23 25.56
CA LYS A 264 -5.17 5.19 26.68
C LYS A 264 -3.82 5.87 26.91
N ASN A 265 -3.84 7.00 27.61
CA ASN A 265 -2.61 7.70 28.03
C ASN A 265 -1.63 7.96 26.87
N VAL A 266 -2.14 8.34 25.70
CA VAL A 266 -1.32 8.53 24.49
C VAL A 266 -0.37 9.72 24.67
N ALA A 267 0.93 9.48 24.57
CA ALA A 267 2.00 10.48 24.53
C ALA A 267 2.67 10.47 23.15
N LEU A 268 2.75 11.64 22.53
CA LEU A 268 3.42 11.85 21.24
C LEU A 268 4.75 12.55 21.47
N GLU A 269 5.86 11.91 21.12
CA GLU A 269 7.21 12.44 21.24
C GLU A 269 7.88 12.57 19.85
N PRO A 270 8.94 13.38 19.72
CA PRO A 270 9.60 13.61 18.43
C PRO A 270 10.14 12.35 17.74
N GLY A 271 10.31 11.25 18.45
CA GLY A 271 10.89 10.01 17.95
C GLY A 271 10.02 8.78 18.13
N CYS A 272 8.92 8.87 18.89
CA CYS A 272 8.12 7.70 19.24
C CYS A 272 6.69 8.07 19.63
N VAL A 273 5.88 7.05 19.84
CA VAL A 273 4.62 7.14 20.57
C VAL A 273 4.64 6.16 21.73
N ASP A 274 4.07 6.58 22.87
CA ASP A 274 3.84 5.75 24.04
C ASP A 274 2.36 5.79 24.40
N PHE A 275 1.77 4.62 24.71
CA PHE A 275 0.38 4.53 25.14
C PHE A 275 0.13 3.20 25.87
N ASP A 276 -1.01 3.10 26.54
CA ASP A 276 -1.49 1.86 27.13
C ASP A 276 -2.55 1.24 26.20
N ALA A 277 -2.31 0.02 25.73
CA ALA A 277 -3.30 -0.76 24.98
C ALA A 277 -4.15 -1.56 25.98
N GLU A 278 -5.47 -1.37 25.93
CA GLU A 278 -6.43 -1.95 26.87
C GLU A 278 -7.52 -2.73 26.11
N ALA A 279 -7.70 -4.00 26.42
CA ALA A 279 -8.82 -4.84 26.04
C ALA A 279 -9.56 -5.29 27.31
N ASP A 280 -10.70 -6.03 27.15
CA ASP A 280 -11.57 -6.42 28.26
C ASP A 280 -10.84 -7.10 29.44
N THR A 281 -9.87 -7.98 29.14
CA THR A 281 -9.16 -8.79 30.14
C THR A 281 -7.65 -8.58 30.20
N GLU A 282 -7.09 -7.81 29.25
CA GLU A 282 -5.64 -7.62 29.13
C GLU A 282 -5.32 -6.13 28.94
N TRP A 283 -4.19 -5.71 29.47
CA TRP A 283 -3.62 -4.40 29.14
C TRP A 283 -2.10 -4.49 29.09
N CYS A 284 -1.45 -3.63 28.34
CA CYS A 284 0.00 -3.49 28.30
C CYS A 284 0.42 -2.09 27.90
N HIS A 285 1.59 -1.66 28.38
CA HIS A 285 2.24 -0.46 27.88
C HIS A 285 2.88 -0.73 26.51
N VAL A 286 2.72 0.20 25.59
CA VAL A 286 3.19 0.09 24.20
C VAL A 286 4.10 1.26 23.88
N HIS A 287 5.32 0.95 23.41
CA HIS A 287 6.28 1.90 22.88
C HIS A 287 6.56 1.59 21.41
N VAL A 288 6.48 2.57 20.52
CA VAL A 288 6.80 2.40 19.11
C VAL A 288 7.67 3.56 18.62
N GLY A 289 8.84 3.26 18.07
CA GLY A 289 9.81 4.23 17.55
C GLY A 289 9.40 4.91 16.23
N ILE A 290 8.12 5.23 16.07
CA ILE A 290 7.55 5.97 14.95
C ILE A 290 6.67 7.07 15.56
N PRO A 291 6.95 8.35 15.31
CA PRO A 291 6.12 9.43 15.85
C PRO A 291 4.75 9.51 15.16
N ALA A 292 3.85 10.29 15.74
CA ALA A 292 2.54 10.67 15.24
C ALA A 292 1.35 9.80 15.68
N LEU A 293 0.19 10.46 15.79
CA LEU A 293 -1.05 9.83 16.27
C LEU A 293 -1.53 8.66 15.40
N PHE A 294 -1.36 8.74 14.08
CA PHE A 294 -1.76 7.63 13.20
C PHE A 294 -0.93 6.36 13.44
N THR A 295 0.27 6.46 14.05
CA THR A 295 1.05 5.29 14.47
C THR A 295 0.31 4.52 15.56
N VAL A 296 -0.36 5.21 16.49
CA VAL A 296 -1.19 4.56 17.50
C VAL A 296 -2.28 3.71 16.84
N TYR A 297 -2.99 4.26 15.84
CA TYR A 297 -4.02 3.53 15.08
C TYR A 297 -3.45 2.31 14.34
N ASN A 298 -2.32 2.48 13.62
CA ASN A 298 -1.69 1.38 12.89
C ASN A 298 -1.12 0.30 13.85
N THR A 299 -0.71 0.71 15.04
CA THR A 299 -0.24 -0.20 16.09
C THR A 299 -1.42 -0.98 16.67
N LEU A 300 -2.53 -0.31 16.97
CA LEU A 300 -3.73 -0.98 17.47
C LEU A 300 -4.29 -2.00 16.47
N ASP A 301 -4.35 -1.66 15.17
CA ASP A 301 -4.82 -2.61 14.15
C ASP A 301 -3.90 -3.82 14.02
N ALA A 302 -2.57 -3.63 14.11
CA ALA A 302 -1.59 -4.70 14.07
C ALA A 302 -1.69 -5.59 15.34
N MET A 303 -1.81 -4.98 16.52
CA MET A 303 -2.01 -5.71 17.77
C MET A 303 -3.34 -6.46 17.77
N ALA A 304 -4.44 -5.85 17.34
CA ALA A 304 -5.74 -6.49 17.21
C ALA A 304 -5.68 -7.70 16.27
N CYS A 305 -4.97 -7.59 15.15
CA CYS A 305 -4.76 -8.69 14.21
C CYS A 305 -4.03 -9.85 14.87
N CYS A 306 -2.86 -9.60 15.45
CA CYS A 306 -2.01 -10.63 16.01
C CYS A 306 -2.65 -11.26 17.26
N TRP A 307 -3.34 -10.49 18.09
CA TRP A 307 -4.09 -10.99 19.24
C TRP A 307 -5.23 -11.92 18.82
N ASN A 308 -5.98 -11.58 17.77
CA ASN A 308 -6.99 -12.48 17.21
C ASN A 308 -6.40 -13.76 16.56
N LEU A 309 -5.11 -13.75 16.27
CA LEU A 309 -4.34 -14.93 15.82
C LEU A 309 -3.63 -15.67 16.97
N GLY A 310 -3.85 -15.25 18.23
CA GLY A 310 -3.38 -15.95 19.42
C GLY A 310 -2.06 -15.44 20.00
N VAL A 311 -1.54 -14.27 19.54
CA VAL A 311 -0.36 -13.64 20.17
C VAL A 311 -0.83 -12.72 21.29
N PRO A 312 -0.39 -12.90 22.56
CA PRO A 312 -0.77 -12.04 23.68
C PRO A 312 -0.42 -10.55 23.44
N LEU A 313 -1.23 -9.63 23.97
CA LEU A 313 -1.01 -8.19 23.77
C LEU A 313 0.37 -7.72 24.26
N ALA A 314 0.83 -8.22 25.42
CA ALA A 314 2.15 -7.90 25.94
C ALA A 314 3.31 -8.35 25.03
N GLU A 315 3.15 -9.49 24.33
CA GLU A 315 4.13 -9.95 23.35
C GLU A 315 4.09 -9.11 22.06
N CYS A 316 2.91 -8.67 21.64
CA CYS A 316 2.79 -7.71 20.55
C CYS A 316 3.54 -6.41 20.87
N ALA A 317 3.34 -5.86 22.06
CA ALA A 317 4.02 -4.65 22.53
C ALA A 317 5.56 -4.82 22.57
N ASP A 318 6.07 -5.93 23.10
CA ASP A 318 7.51 -6.22 23.10
C ASP A 318 8.14 -6.36 21.71
N ALA A 319 7.41 -6.92 20.74
CA ALA A 319 7.85 -6.96 19.35
C ALA A 319 7.92 -5.57 18.72
N LEU A 320 6.94 -4.72 19.02
CA LEU A 320 6.82 -3.38 18.45
C LEU A 320 7.83 -2.41 19.06
N ALA A 321 8.22 -2.58 20.31
CA ALA A 321 9.26 -1.76 20.96
C ALA A 321 10.63 -1.82 20.24
N LYS A 322 10.87 -2.86 19.47
CA LYS A 322 12.07 -3.05 18.64
C LYS A 322 11.92 -2.54 17.21
N ASN A 323 10.74 -2.01 16.88
CA ASN A 323 10.45 -1.54 15.53
C ASN A 323 10.77 -0.05 15.39
N HIS A 324 11.70 0.29 14.52
CA HIS A 324 12.17 1.67 14.28
C HIS A 324 11.52 2.32 13.05
N GLY A 325 10.41 1.79 12.56
CA GLY A 325 9.66 2.38 11.47
C GLY A 325 9.64 1.56 10.19
N VAL A 326 8.96 2.11 9.22
CA VAL A 326 8.83 1.56 7.86
C VAL A 326 9.50 2.52 6.90
N LYS A 327 10.35 1.99 6.02
CA LYS A 327 11.08 2.78 5.02
C LYS A 327 10.16 3.75 4.29
N GLY A 328 10.43 5.06 4.41
CA GLY A 328 9.64 6.10 3.76
C GLY A 328 8.23 6.32 4.29
N ARG A 329 7.96 5.95 5.55
CA ARG A 329 6.69 6.20 6.24
C ARG A 329 6.95 6.78 7.63
N MET A 330 6.93 8.10 7.76
CA MET A 330 7.37 8.84 8.97
C MET A 330 8.70 8.28 9.51
N GLU A 331 9.57 7.92 8.59
CA GLU A 331 10.87 7.32 8.89
C GLU A 331 11.79 8.39 9.47
N ILE A 332 12.29 8.15 10.68
CA ILE A 332 13.29 9.03 11.27
C ILE A 332 14.66 8.65 10.69
N ILE A 333 15.26 9.58 9.98
CA ILE A 333 16.65 9.43 9.56
C ILE A 333 17.54 9.86 10.73
N PRO A 334 18.46 8.99 11.21
CA PRO A 334 19.30 9.32 12.37
C PRO A 334 20.17 10.55 12.13
N THR A 335 20.08 11.53 13.04
CA THR A 335 20.87 12.76 13.03
C THR A 335 21.55 12.98 14.40
N PRO A 336 22.48 12.09 14.81
CA PRO A 336 23.06 12.13 16.15
C PRO A 336 23.84 13.43 16.39
N GLY A 337 23.63 14.05 17.57
CA GLY A 337 24.35 15.24 17.99
C GLY A 337 23.86 16.57 17.41
N THR A 338 22.83 16.59 16.55
CA THR A 338 22.37 17.82 15.88
C THR A 338 21.30 18.60 16.66
N GLY A 339 20.52 17.92 17.47
CA GLY A 339 19.40 18.50 18.21
C GLY A 339 18.13 18.73 17.39
N TYR A 340 18.11 18.44 16.09
CA TYR A 340 16.93 18.45 15.22
C TYR A 340 16.59 17.04 14.73
N THR A 341 15.38 16.86 14.21
CA THR A 341 14.88 15.58 13.66
C THR A 341 14.67 15.70 12.16
N VAL A 342 15.08 14.69 11.39
CA VAL A 342 14.76 14.55 9.95
C VAL A 342 13.79 13.41 9.77
N LEU A 343 12.63 13.70 9.17
CA LEU A 343 11.59 12.74 8.81
C LEU A 343 11.54 12.56 7.30
N ASN A 344 11.49 11.31 6.84
CA ASN A 344 11.29 10.96 5.45
C ASN A 344 9.90 10.31 5.27
N ASP A 345 9.09 10.84 4.35
CA ASP A 345 7.75 10.31 4.08
C ASP A 345 7.39 10.35 2.60
N TYR A 346 6.62 9.36 2.17
CA TYR A 346 6.12 9.24 0.79
C TYR A 346 4.92 10.16 0.49
N ALA A 347 4.67 11.15 1.29
CA ALA A 347 3.58 12.11 1.15
C ALA A 347 3.72 12.97 -0.12
N HIS A 348 3.20 12.51 -1.23
CA HIS A 348 3.23 13.15 -2.56
C HIS A 348 1.85 13.62 -3.05
N LYS A 349 0.83 13.59 -2.19
CA LYS A 349 -0.54 14.07 -2.41
C LYS A 349 -0.92 15.10 -1.35
N PRO A 350 -1.89 16.02 -1.63
CA PRO A 350 -2.32 17.03 -0.68
C PRO A 350 -2.67 16.48 0.70
N ASP A 351 -3.61 15.53 0.79
CA ASP A 351 -4.07 14.95 2.06
C ASP A 351 -2.95 14.26 2.85
N ALA A 352 -2.00 13.63 2.15
CA ALA A 352 -0.86 12.99 2.79
C ALA A 352 0.12 14.02 3.36
N LEU A 353 0.44 15.07 2.58
CA LEU A 353 1.31 16.16 3.03
C LEU A 353 0.68 16.87 4.23
N GLU A 354 -0.62 17.15 4.19
CA GLU A 354 -1.32 17.76 5.30
C GLU A 354 -1.20 16.94 6.59
N LYS A 355 -1.47 15.64 6.52
CA LYS A 355 -1.38 14.73 7.68
C LYS A 355 0.03 14.63 8.24
N VAL A 356 1.04 14.54 7.39
CA VAL A 356 2.44 14.46 7.83
C VAL A 356 2.87 15.75 8.51
N LEU A 357 2.55 16.93 7.95
CA LEU A 357 2.89 18.22 8.56
C LEU A 357 2.13 18.47 9.87
N GLN A 358 0.83 18.13 9.93
CA GLN A 358 0.06 18.17 11.17
C GLN A 358 0.66 17.27 12.25
N SER A 359 1.08 16.08 11.86
CA SER A 359 1.74 15.14 12.77
C SER A 359 3.07 15.68 13.26
N ALA A 360 3.92 16.20 12.38
CA ALA A 360 5.18 16.82 12.75
C ALA A 360 4.96 17.99 13.73
N LYS A 361 3.94 18.82 13.46
CA LYS A 361 3.60 19.97 14.31
C LYS A 361 3.13 19.57 15.71
N ALA A 362 2.50 18.40 15.86
CA ALA A 362 2.01 17.91 17.15
C ALA A 362 3.14 17.56 18.14
N PHE A 363 4.33 17.21 17.68
CA PHE A 363 5.46 16.85 18.54
C PHE A 363 6.71 17.73 18.38
N ALA A 364 6.77 18.62 17.37
CA ALA A 364 7.90 19.51 17.18
C ALA A 364 8.07 20.45 18.37
N LYS A 365 9.29 20.58 18.89
CA LYS A 365 9.66 21.53 19.95
C LYS A 365 10.16 22.86 19.37
N GLY A 366 10.62 22.87 18.13
CA GLY A 366 11.02 24.01 17.33
C GLY A 366 10.14 24.17 16.08
N ARG A 367 10.74 24.59 14.97
CA ARG A 367 10.04 24.81 13.69
C ARG A 367 9.75 23.49 12.98
N VAL A 368 8.65 23.45 12.23
CA VAL A 368 8.41 22.45 11.20
C VAL A 368 8.89 23.01 9.86
N VAL A 369 9.92 22.38 9.29
CA VAL A 369 10.47 22.72 7.97
C VAL A 369 9.95 21.72 6.95
N ALA A 370 9.12 22.16 6.01
CA ALA A 370 8.56 21.30 4.95
C ALA A 370 9.41 21.38 3.68
N LEU A 371 10.05 20.28 3.28
CA LEU A 371 10.77 20.14 2.02
C LEU A 371 10.01 19.20 1.10
N PHE A 372 9.49 19.72 -0.02
CA PHE A 372 8.73 18.91 -0.96
C PHE A 372 8.76 19.45 -2.39
N GLY A 373 8.39 18.61 -3.33
CA GLY A 373 8.14 18.90 -4.73
C GLY A 373 6.93 18.13 -5.24
N CYS A 374 6.67 18.24 -6.54
CA CYS A 374 5.64 17.48 -7.23
C CYS A 374 6.20 16.74 -8.43
N GLY A 375 5.63 15.57 -8.75
CA GLY A 375 5.98 14.80 -9.94
C GLY A 375 5.49 15.49 -11.23
N GLY A 376 6.32 15.45 -12.26
CA GLY A 376 5.94 15.79 -13.64
C GLY A 376 5.10 14.69 -14.29
N ASP A 377 4.41 15.02 -15.39
CA ASP A 377 3.51 14.13 -16.15
C ASP A 377 2.43 13.50 -15.25
N ARG A 378 1.94 14.29 -14.28
CA ARG A 378 0.92 13.92 -13.31
C ARG A 378 -0.07 15.07 -13.16
N ASP A 379 -1.10 14.84 -12.33
CA ASP A 379 -2.11 15.84 -12.01
C ASP A 379 -1.48 17.16 -11.52
N LYS A 380 -1.62 18.22 -12.35
CA LYS A 380 -1.09 19.55 -12.06
C LYS A 380 -1.95 20.30 -11.03
N THR A 381 -3.22 19.92 -10.90
CA THR A 381 -4.17 20.64 -10.02
C THR A 381 -3.80 20.52 -8.54
N LYS A 382 -3.07 19.47 -8.17
CA LYS A 382 -2.58 19.27 -6.79
C LYS A 382 -1.42 20.20 -6.41
N ARG A 383 -0.66 20.74 -7.39
CA ARG A 383 0.57 21.51 -7.14
C ARG A 383 0.32 22.77 -6.28
N PRO A 384 -0.62 23.66 -6.65
CA PRO A 384 -0.91 24.83 -5.81
C PRO A 384 -1.54 24.44 -4.45
N VAL A 385 -2.34 23.36 -4.41
CA VAL A 385 -2.93 22.88 -3.15
C VAL A 385 -1.83 22.40 -2.17
N MET A 386 -0.81 21.70 -2.66
CA MET A 386 0.32 21.28 -1.83
C MET A 386 1.14 22.49 -1.37
N GLY A 387 1.31 23.52 -2.23
CA GLY A 387 1.91 24.79 -1.86
C GLY A 387 1.18 25.47 -0.70
N GLU A 388 -0.14 25.58 -0.80
CA GLU A 388 -1.01 26.13 0.25
C GLU A 388 -0.89 25.36 1.57
N ILE A 389 -0.93 24.03 1.52
CA ILE A 389 -0.78 23.18 2.71
C ILE A 389 0.57 23.42 3.38
N GLY A 390 1.66 23.47 2.58
CA GLY A 390 3.00 23.77 3.11
C GLY A 390 3.03 25.14 3.79
N ALA A 391 2.50 26.17 3.15
CA ALA A 391 2.47 27.53 3.70
C ALA A 391 1.63 27.64 4.98
N ARG A 392 0.53 26.91 5.06
CA ARG A 392 -0.38 26.94 6.22
C ARG A 392 0.12 26.17 7.43
N LEU A 393 0.84 25.07 7.22
CA LEU A 393 1.18 24.12 8.28
C LEU A 393 2.66 24.11 8.67
N ALA A 394 3.57 24.55 7.81
CA ALA A 394 4.98 24.64 8.16
C ALA A 394 5.36 26.04 8.63
N ASP A 395 6.46 26.12 9.38
CA ASP A 395 7.07 27.37 9.81
C ASP A 395 8.12 27.88 8.79
N PHE A 396 8.59 26.97 7.93
CA PHE A 396 9.44 27.26 6.78
C PHE A 396 9.19 26.24 5.66
N VAL A 397 9.12 26.70 4.41
CA VAL A 397 8.89 25.82 3.24
C VAL A 397 10.10 25.84 2.32
N ILE A 398 10.55 24.66 1.89
CA ILE A 398 11.56 24.50 0.83
C ILE A 398 10.90 23.80 -0.34
N VAL A 399 10.70 24.54 -1.44
CA VAL A 399 10.14 23.99 -2.68
C VAL A 399 11.29 23.51 -3.55
N THR A 400 11.24 22.24 -3.94
CA THR A 400 12.31 21.59 -4.69
C THR A 400 11.75 20.65 -5.78
N SER A 401 12.62 19.96 -6.52
CA SER A 401 12.23 18.94 -7.48
C SER A 401 11.87 17.62 -6.78
N ASP A 402 10.91 16.91 -7.34
CA ASP A 402 10.63 15.50 -7.07
C ASP A 402 11.11 14.65 -8.27
N ASN A 403 10.25 13.91 -8.95
CA ASN A 403 10.50 13.25 -10.23
C ASN A 403 9.96 14.15 -11.38
N PRO A 404 10.76 15.01 -11.98
CA PRO A 404 10.25 15.94 -13.00
C PRO A 404 9.83 15.25 -14.29
N ARG A 405 10.30 14.05 -14.56
CA ARG A 405 10.06 13.27 -15.79
C ARG A 405 10.38 14.09 -17.02
N THR A 406 9.38 14.35 -17.89
CA THR A 406 9.58 15.15 -19.11
C THR A 406 9.32 16.64 -18.92
N GLU A 407 8.80 17.06 -17.75
CA GLU A 407 8.56 18.48 -17.47
C GLU A 407 9.82 19.17 -16.91
N LYS A 408 9.94 20.48 -17.15
CA LYS A 408 11.01 21.29 -16.53
C LYS A 408 10.73 21.44 -15.03
N PRO A 409 11.72 21.18 -14.16
CA PRO A 409 11.56 21.32 -12.70
C PRO A 409 11.03 22.70 -12.28
N GLU A 410 11.52 23.75 -12.92
CA GLU A 410 11.14 25.13 -12.62
C GLU A 410 9.64 25.39 -12.88
N ALA A 411 9.09 24.83 -13.96
CA ALA A 411 7.67 24.98 -14.28
C ALA A 411 6.77 24.28 -13.23
N ILE A 412 7.21 23.14 -12.71
CA ILE A 412 6.50 22.44 -11.64
C ILE A 412 6.56 23.26 -10.34
N ILE A 413 7.72 23.82 -10.04
CA ILE A 413 7.94 24.69 -8.87
C ILE A 413 7.06 25.93 -8.96
N ASP A 414 7.00 26.59 -10.13
CA ASP A 414 6.15 27.77 -10.35
C ASP A 414 4.67 27.47 -10.05
N ASP A 415 4.16 26.29 -10.45
CA ASP A 415 2.80 25.87 -10.13
C ASP A 415 2.58 25.68 -8.61
N ILE A 416 3.59 25.18 -7.89
CA ILE A 416 3.54 25.03 -6.42
C ILE A 416 3.52 26.40 -5.75
N LEU A 417 4.35 27.35 -6.22
CA LEU A 417 4.47 28.70 -5.66
C LEU A 417 3.17 29.49 -5.76
N VAL A 418 2.26 29.16 -6.70
CA VAL A 418 0.92 29.75 -6.73
C VAL A 418 0.19 29.57 -5.40
N GLY A 419 0.35 28.41 -4.77
CA GLY A 419 -0.30 28.08 -3.49
C GLY A 419 0.30 28.79 -2.26
N LEU A 420 1.55 29.26 -2.35
CA LEU A 420 2.18 30.02 -1.27
C LEU A 420 1.75 31.51 -1.27
N LYS A 421 1.18 32.00 -2.37
CA LYS A 421 0.74 33.39 -2.47
C LYS A 421 -0.36 33.70 -1.45
N GLY A 422 -0.16 34.77 -0.66
CA GLY A 422 -1.11 35.19 0.38
C GLY A 422 -0.83 34.64 1.77
N TYR A 423 0.25 33.89 1.93
CA TYR A 423 0.76 33.46 3.22
C TYR A 423 2.08 34.17 3.56
N ASP A 424 2.29 34.51 4.82
CA ASP A 424 3.53 35.14 5.32
C ASP A 424 4.62 34.14 5.66
N THR A 425 4.36 32.84 5.45
CA THR A 425 5.31 31.76 5.73
C THR A 425 6.56 31.89 4.89
N PRO A 426 7.75 32.03 5.49
CA PRO A 426 8.99 32.14 4.74
C PRO A 426 9.28 30.87 3.96
N TYR A 427 9.85 31.03 2.76
CA TYR A 427 10.18 29.89 1.92
C TYR A 427 11.49 30.10 1.13
N ALA A 428 12.08 28.99 0.70
CA ALA A 428 13.20 28.94 -0.25
C ALA A 428 12.81 28.11 -1.47
N VAL A 429 13.38 28.45 -2.62
CA VAL A 429 13.25 27.69 -3.87
C VAL A 429 14.61 27.15 -4.25
N ILE A 430 14.78 25.86 -4.21
CA ILE A 430 16.04 25.18 -4.51
C ILE A 430 15.72 23.98 -5.40
N PRO A 431 15.82 24.11 -6.74
CA PRO A 431 15.42 23.05 -7.68
C PRO A 431 16.18 21.72 -7.49
N ASP A 432 17.47 21.78 -7.18
CA ASP A 432 18.27 20.59 -6.85
C ASP A 432 17.89 20.07 -5.47
N ARG A 433 17.35 18.82 -5.42
CA ARG A 433 16.84 18.25 -4.18
C ARG A 433 17.95 17.91 -3.18
N VAL A 434 19.13 17.53 -3.64
CA VAL A 434 20.27 17.28 -2.77
C VAL A 434 20.70 18.57 -2.08
N ALA A 435 20.86 19.65 -2.86
CA ALA A 435 21.18 20.97 -2.33
C ALA A 435 20.08 21.50 -1.39
N ALA A 436 18.80 21.19 -1.67
CA ALA A 436 17.68 21.56 -0.82
C ALA A 436 17.74 20.86 0.56
N ILE A 437 18.10 19.57 0.59
CA ILE A 437 18.28 18.80 1.83
C ILE A 437 19.45 19.36 2.64
N HIS A 438 20.60 19.62 1.99
CA HIS A 438 21.76 20.23 2.65
C HIS A 438 21.39 21.59 3.25
N TYR A 439 20.70 22.45 2.47
CA TYR A 439 20.24 23.75 2.95
C TYR A 439 19.33 23.62 4.17
N ALA A 440 18.39 22.67 4.16
CA ALA A 440 17.50 22.44 5.29
C ALA A 440 18.28 22.07 6.58
N MET A 441 19.29 21.20 6.44
CA MET A 441 20.12 20.73 7.55
C MET A 441 21.04 21.84 8.08
N ASP A 442 21.67 22.63 7.20
CA ASP A 442 22.59 23.72 7.56
C ASP A 442 21.87 24.88 8.29
N HIS A 443 20.57 25.06 8.04
CA HIS A 443 19.76 26.13 8.67
C HIS A 443 18.83 25.63 9.76
N ALA A 444 18.94 24.33 10.13
CA ALA A 444 18.16 23.74 11.20
C ALA A 444 18.60 24.27 12.58
N GLN A 445 17.65 24.39 13.47
CA GLN A 445 17.84 24.79 14.86
C GLN A 445 17.49 23.64 15.80
N PRO A 446 18.01 23.64 17.03
CA PRO A 446 17.61 22.65 18.03
C PRO A 446 16.10 22.62 18.24
N GLY A 447 15.51 21.43 18.19
CA GLY A 447 14.07 21.21 18.29
C GLY A 447 13.31 21.24 16.97
N ASP A 448 13.95 21.63 15.85
CA ASP A 448 13.31 21.61 14.53
C ASP A 448 12.99 20.20 14.05
N VAL A 449 11.93 20.09 13.26
CA VAL A 449 11.55 18.88 12.53
C VAL A 449 11.58 19.20 11.04
N ILE A 450 12.53 18.60 10.31
CA ILE A 450 12.64 18.68 8.86
C ILE A 450 11.86 17.53 8.25
N VAL A 451 10.83 17.83 7.47
CA VAL A 451 10.01 16.84 6.76
C VAL A 451 10.42 16.76 5.31
N LEU A 452 11.09 15.67 4.93
CA LEU A 452 11.40 15.34 3.53
C LEU A 452 10.19 14.59 2.94
N ALA A 453 9.32 15.29 2.24
CA ALA A 453 8.09 14.72 1.70
C ALA A 453 8.18 14.46 0.19
N GLY A 454 7.57 13.34 -0.23
CA GLY A 454 7.40 12.96 -1.63
C GLY A 454 8.10 11.66 -2.01
N LYS A 455 9.39 11.51 -1.70
CA LYS A 455 10.21 10.37 -2.13
C LYS A 455 10.04 9.13 -1.26
N GLY A 456 10.02 9.31 0.05
CA GLY A 456 9.86 8.22 1.00
C GLY A 456 10.85 7.08 0.77
N HIS A 457 10.36 5.92 0.32
CA HIS A 457 11.18 4.73 0.08
C HIS A 457 11.96 4.76 -1.25
N GLU A 458 11.63 5.66 -2.18
CA GLU A 458 12.32 5.76 -3.47
C GLU A 458 13.80 6.11 -3.26
N ASP A 459 14.67 5.46 -4.01
CA ASP A 459 16.12 5.63 -4.00
C ASP A 459 16.65 6.17 -5.33
N TYR A 460 15.77 6.79 -6.11
CA TYR A 460 16.08 7.39 -7.41
C TYR A 460 15.30 8.69 -7.65
N GLN A 461 15.77 9.48 -8.61
CA GLN A 461 15.03 10.56 -9.25
C GLN A 461 14.80 10.23 -10.72
N GLU A 462 13.56 10.34 -11.21
CA GLU A 462 13.19 10.08 -12.61
C GLU A 462 13.24 11.39 -13.42
N ILE A 463 14.16 11.45 -14.42
CA ILE A 463 14.34 12.57 -15.35
C ILE A 463 14.39 11.98 -16.76
N ASP A 464 13.56 12.47 -17.69
CA ASP A 464 13.48 12.00 -19.08
C ASP A 464 13.42 10.47 -19.20
N HIS A 465 12.53 9.84 -18.40
CA HIS A 465 12.36 8.38 -18.32
C HIS A 465 13.61 7.60 -17.88
N LYS A 466 14.60 8.26 -17.28
CA LYS A 466 15.79 7.62 -16.71
C LYS A 466 15.80 7.78 -15.20
N HIS A 467 16.22 6.73 -14.51
CA HIS A 467 16.39 6.74 -13.06
C HIS A 467 17.83 7.08 -12.69
N TYR A 468 17.99 8.13 -11.90
CA TYR A 468 19.26 8.55 -11.33
C TYR A 468 19.27 8.22 -9.84
N PRO A 469 20.29 7.53 -9.32
CA PRO A 469 20.37 7.19 -7.90
C PRO A 469 20.25 8.42 -7.00
N MET A 470 19.31 8.39 -6.07
CA MET A 470 19.08 9.46 -5.09
C MET A 470 18.32 8.90 -3.89
N ASP A 471 19.03 8.50 -2.84
CA ASP A 471 18.44 8.05 -1.58
C ASP A 471 18.63 9.13 -0.51
N GLU A 472 17.54 9.71 -0.01
CA GLU A 472 17.58 10.80 0.98
C GLU A 472 18.27 10.42 2.29
N ARG A 473 18.22 9.14 2.69
CA ARG A 473 18.93 8.62 3.86
C ARG A 473 20.44 8.70 3.70
N VAL A 474 20.90 8.37 2.50
CA VAL A 474 22.35 8.45 2.16
C VAL A 474 22.80 9.91 2.14
N ILE A 475 22.00 10.79 1.49
CA ILE A 475 22.29 12.22 1.40
C ILE A 475 22.42 12.84 2.79
N VAL A 476 21.46 12.59 3.68
CA VAL A 476 21.50 13.08 5.06
C VAL A 476 22.71 12.54 5.82
N ALA A 477 23.00 11.23 5.71
CA ALA A 477 24.13 10.62 6.41
C ALA A 477 25.49 11.11 5.90
N GLU A 478 25.64 11.38 4.60
CA GLU A 478 26.86 11.92 4.00
C GLU A 478 27.09 13.37 4.43
N HIS A 479 26.05 14.21 4.37
CA HIS A 479 26.14 15.60 4.79
C HIS A 479 26.52 15.74 6.29
N LEU A 480 25.97 14.90 7.15
CA LEU A 480 26.37 14.86 8.57
C LEU A 480 27.86 14.52 8.77
N LYS A 481 28.40 13.58 7.99
CA LYS A 481 29.83 13.24 8.08
C LYS A 481 30.74 14.37 7.62
N GLU A 482 30.29 15.20 6.68
CA GLU A 482 31.04 16.36 6.18
C GLU A 482 31.03 17.53 7.17
N THR A 483 29.89 17.77 7.82
CA THR A 483 29.69 18.92 8.72
C THR A 483 30.13 18.69 10.17
N GLN A 484 30.30 17.43 10.58
CA GLN A 484 30.78 17.06 11.93
C GLN A 484 32.31 16.80 12.00
N LYS A 485 33.04 17.03 10.90
CA LYS A 485 34.50 17.02 10.86
C LYS A 485 35.05 18.38 11.28
#